data_5358fce9b938725e34490c2861d3ed9b
#
_entry.id   5358fce9b938725e34490c2861d3ed9b
#
_cell.length_a   1.000
_cell.length_b   1.000
_cell.length_c   1.000
_cell.angle_alpha   90.00
_cell.angle_beta   90.00
_cell.angle_gamma   90.00
#
_symmetry.space_group_name_H-M   'P 1'
#
loop_
_entity.id
_entity.type
_entity.pdbx_description
1 polymer ?
#
loop_
_entity_poly.entity_id
_entity_poly.type
_entity_poly.pdbx_seq_one_letter_code
_entity_poly.pdbx_strand_id
1 'polypeptide(L)'
;MNFQLSEEQELMVQAIADAMNRENMESYFKDCADNHQHPDKFWDILNELGCFSMFLPEEAGGDGEGAVTMFLVMEALGRAGAPVYLYWDHVKADALLECGTQEQIDKFMPMFFEGEPAFAQGFSEPTAGTDLSSNTIMTTYTRKNGKVYINGHKHFITGAQRSDYIMTLCKNSDNPEQMTLWMVPTNVPECKKERMETLGLDMEDVNDVWFDNVEIEEKDMFSTEGNGLLATSKGFDYERLIDGYNAYAQALCAYEDACRYANQRTAFGKEIGKFQLIQHLIMRMTMRIYAMRNMLLRFAWNKDNGCLKREEASIAKQYCSESANEIADDALQILAGTGYCGHRVSRIYRDLRITRISGGTGEIQTVIATKQILKKYR
;
A
#
# COMPACT_ATOMS: atom_id res chain seq x y z
N MET A 1 -2.78 -29.14 9.90
CA MET A 1 -2.29 -27.78 9.60
C MET A 1 -0.98 -27.61 10.34
N ASN A 2 0.08 -27.24 9.65
CA ASN A 2 1.34 -26.84 10.28
C ASN A 2 1.36 -25.31 10.36
N PHE A 3 1.52 -24.76 11.58
CA PHE A 3 1.61 -23.30 11.82
C PHE A 3 3.06 -22.85 12.03
N GLN A 4 4.02 -23.76 11.88
CA GLN A 4 5.44 -23.43 11.98
C GLN A 4 5.91 -22.81 10.68
N LEU A 5 6.76 -21.80 10.80
CA LEU A 5 7.48 -21.24 9.66
C LEU A 5 8.46 -22.27 9.10
N SER A 6 8.80 -22.16 7.83
CA SER A 6 9.96 -22.88 7.28
C SER A 6 11.25 -22.29 7.83
N GLU A 7 12.34 -23.06 7.79
CA GLU A 7 13.66 -22.58 8.22
C GLU A 7 14.10 -21.33 7.41
N GLU A 8 13.77 -21.30 6.12
CA GLU A 8 14.04 -20.16 5.24
C GLU A 8 13.25 -18.91 5.65
N GLN A 9 11.95 -19.07 5.99
CA GLN A 9 11.12 -17.97 6.48
C GLN A 9 11.61 -17.42 7.83
N GLU A 10 12.07 -18.31 8.74
CA GLU A 10 12.64 -17.90 10.04
C GLU A 10 13.93 -17.10 9.83
N LEU A 11 14.84 -17.58 8.96
CA LEU A 11 16.09 -16.90 8.62
C LEU A 11 15.83 -15.52 7.98
N MET A 12 14.89 -15.42 7.07
CA MET A 12 14.51 -14.17 6.42
C MET A 12 13.98 -13.14 7.43
N VAL A 13 13.03 -13.55 8.29
CA VAL A 13 12.47 -12.68 9.34
C VAL A 13 13.59 -12.20 10.28
N GLN A 14 14.53 -13.08 10.63
CA GLN A 14 15.66 -12.73 11.48
C GLN A 14 16.61 -11.75 10.77
N ALA A 15 16.92 -11.96 9.50
CA ALA A 15 17.79 -11.06 8.73
C ALA A 15 17.22 -9.63 8.65
N ILE A 16 15.90 -9.50 8.42
CA ILE A 16 15.21 -8.22 8.45
C ILE A 16 15.33 -7.55 9.82
N ALA A 17 15.04 -8.30 10.90
CA ALA A 17 15.12 -7.77 12.26
C ALA A 17 16.52 -7.28 12.61
N ASP A 18 17.55 -8.05 12.23
CA ASP A 18 18.95 -7.71 12.47
C ASP A 18 19.39 -6.47 11.68
N ALA A 19 18.98 -6.33 10.42
CA ALA A 19 19.27 -5.16 9.59
C ALA A 19 18.64 -3.89 10.20
N MET A 20 17.36 -3.95 10.57
CA MET A 20 16.64 -2.80 11.16
C MET A 20 17.26 -2.36 12.50
N ASN A 21 17.70 -3.31 13.34
CA ASN A 21 18.31 -3.02 14.64
C ASN A 21 19.73 -2.46 14.50
N ARG A 22 20.56 -3.04 13.62
CA ARG A 22 21.97 -2.64 13.41
C ARG A 22 22.09 -1.19 12.96
N GLU A 23 21.18 -0.74 12.09
CA GLU A 23 21.24 0.56 11.46
C GLU A 23 20.53 1.68 12.25
N ASN A 24 19.97 1.37 13.43
CA ASN A 24 19.19 2.31 14.24
C ASN A 24 18.09 3.03 13.41
N MET A 25 17.34 2.25 12.65
CA MET A 25 16.40 2.76 11.65
C MET A 25 15.28 3.63 12.25
N GLU A 26 14.93 3.46 13.53
CA GLU A 26 13.91 4.30 14.18
C GLU A 26 14.24 5.79 14.15
N SER A 27 15.50 6.15 14.49
CA SER A 27 15.94 7.57 14.44
C SER A 27 15.94 8.09 13.00
N TYR A 28 16.37 7.27 12.05
CA TYR A 28 16.37 7.62 10.64
C TYR A 28 14.96 7.84 10.09
N PHE A 29 14.01 6.96 10.40
CA PHE A 29 12.60 7.14 9.98
C PHE A 29 11.99 8.40 10.60
N LYS A 30 12.34 8.70 11.85
CA LYS A 30 11.89 9.94 12.47
C LYS A 30 12.41 11.17 11.72
N ASP A 31 13.70 11.19 11.40
CA ASP A 31 14.34 12.31 10.68
C ASP A 31 13.73 12.46 9.27
N CYS A 32 13.50 11.35 8.55
CA CYS A 32 12.84 11.39 7.25
C CYS A 32 11.40 11.95 7.35
N ALA A 33 10.63 11.48 8.33
CA ALA A 33 9.26 11.96 8.54
C ALA A 33 9.20 13.44 8.89
N ASP A 34 10.07 13.91 9.80
CA ASP A 34 10.12 15.30 10.22
C ASP A 34 10.53 16.25 9.07
N ASN A 35 11.26 15.75 8.07
CA ASN A 35 11.71 16.50 6.90
C ASN A 35 10.90 16.22 5.62
N HIS A 36 9.87 15.41 5.69
CA HIS A 36 9.07 14.97 4.55
C HIS A 36 9.92 14.37 3.41
N GLN A 37 10.90 13.54 3.77
CA GLN A 37 11.83 12.91 2.86
C GLN A 37 11.53 11.42 2.74
N HIS A 38 11.71 10.89 1.53
CA HIS A 38 11.66 9.46 1.28
C HIS A 38 12.84 8.76 2.00
N PRO A 39 12.63 7.57 2.60
CA PRO A 39 13.67 6.89 3.35
C PRO A 39 14.58 6.03 2.44
N ASP A 40 15.41 6.68 1.61
CA ASP A 40 16.25 5.99 0.60
C ASP A 40 17.15 4.91 1.19
N LYS A 41 17.78 5.18 2.35
CA LYS A 41 18.60 4.17 3.06
C LYS A 41 17.80 2.89 3.42
N PHE A 42 16.52 3.03 3.72
CA PHE A 42 15.64 1.88 3.97
C PHE A 42 15.41 1.08 2.68
N TRP A 43 15.27 1.77 1.56
CA TRP A 43 15.18 1.17 0.23
C TRP A 43 16.44 0.39 -0.13
N ASP A 44 17.63 0.98 0.10
CA ASP A 44 18.92 0.29 -0.11
C ASP A 44 19.00 -1.01 0.71
N ILE A 45 18.58 -0.99 1.98
CA ILE A 45 18.54 -2.19 2.82
C ILE A 45 17.56 -3.25 2.28
N LEU A 46 16.37 -2.85 1.83
CA LEU A 46 15.42 -3.78 1.23
C LEU A 46 15.98 -4.42 -0.04
N ASN A 47 16.71 -3.64 -0.85
CA ASN A 47 17.36 -4.14 -2.06
C ASN A 47 18.47 -5.13 -1.71
N GLU A 48 19.35 -4.79 -0.77
CA GLU A 48 20.39 -5.71 -0.28
C GLU A 48 19.85 -7.03 0.27
N LEU A 49 18.66 -7.01 0.87
CA LEU A 49 17.97 -8.20 1.39
C LEU A 49 17.18 -8.95 0.30
N GLY A 50 17.21 -8.51 -0.96
CA GLY A 50 16.44 -9.11 -2.06
C GLY A 50 14.93 -8.92 -1.94
N CYS A 51 14.48 -8.00 -1.10
CA CYS A 51 13.04 -7.82 -0.85
C CYS A 51 12.26 -7.35 -2.07
N PHE A 52 12.89 -6.79 -3.08
CA PHE A 52 12.22 -6.35 -4.30
C PHE A 52 12.10 -7.48 -5.33
N SER A 53 13.14 -8.31 -5.53
CA SER A 53 13.10 -9.45 -6.46
C SER A 53 12.26 -10.62 -5.94
N MET A 54 12.22 -10.78 -4.63
CA MET A 54 11.64 -11.93 -3.94
C MET A 54 10.20 -12.26 -4.38
N PHE A 55 9.35 -11.24 -4.59
CA PHE A 55 7.93 -11.42 -4.93
C PHE A 55 7.62 -11.30 -6.42
N LEU A 56 8.63 -11.03 -7.24
CA LEU A 56 8.46 -11.04 -8.69
C LEU A 56 8.45 -12.49 -9.20
N PRO A 57 7.67 -12.81 -10.25
CA PRO A 57 7.57 -14.17 -10.78
C PRO A 57 8.93 -14.69 -11.30
N GLU A 58 9.15 -16.00 -11.18
CA GLU A 58 10.36 -16.67 -11.71
C GLU A 58 10.54 -16.42 -13.22
N GLU A 59 9.45 -16.39 -13.99
CA GLU A 59 9.46 -16.13 -15.43
C GLU A 59 9.97 -14.72 -15.76
N ALA A 60 9.84 -13.77 -14.82
CA ALA A 60 10.39 -12.43 -14.93
C ALA A 60 11.82 -12.30 -14.36
N GLY A 61 12.35 -13.38 -13.78
CA GLY A 61 13.68 -13.42 -13.16
C GLY A 61 13.68 -13.17 -11.64
N GLY A 62 12.52 -13.14 -10.99
CA GLY A 62 12.37 -13.05 -9.54
C GLY A 62 12.42 -14.42 -8.85
N ASP A 63 12.19 -14.44 -7.54
CA ASP A 63 12.25 -15.67 -6.73
C ASP A 63 10.86 -16.35 -6.62
N GLY A 64 9.79 -15.69 -7.05
CA GLY A 64 8.43 -16.24 -7.09
C GLY A 64 7.81 -16.51 -5.72
N GLU A 65 8.32 -15.86 -4.66
CA GLU A 65 7.80 -16.03 -3.30
C GLU A 65 6.34 -15.60 -3.17
N GLY A 66 5.59 -16.33 -2.36
CA GLY A 66 4.15 -16.15 -2.24
C GLY A 66 3.70 -15.08 -1.25
N ALA A 67 2.39 -14.91 -1.20
CA ALA A 67 1.72 -13.93 -0.34
C ALA A 67 1.91 -14.22 1.16
N VAL A 68 2.13 -15.48 1.56
CA VAL A 68 2.48 -15.84 2.94
C VAL A 68 3.84 -15.26 3.31
N THR A 69 4.84 -15.42 2.44
CA THR A 69 6.18 -14.85 2.66
C THR A 69 6.13 -13.33 2.68
N MET A 70 5.39 -12.69 1.76
CA MET A 70 5.17 -11.23 1.79
C MET A 70 4.57 -10.75 3.11
N PHE A 71 3.55 -11.45 3.62
CA PHE A 71 2.97 -11.12 4.92
C PHE A 71 4.02 -11.15 6.04
N LEU A 72 4.89 -12.17 6.07
CA LEU A 72 5.94 -12.31 7.10
C LEU A 72 7.01 -11.22 6.98
N VAL A 73 7.42 -10.85 5.77
CA VAL A 73 8.32 -9.72 5.52
C VAL A 73 7.72 -8.43 6.06
N MET A 74 6.48 -8.12 5.70
CA MET A 74 5.79 -6.90 6.15
C MET A 74 5.56 -6.92 7.67
N GLU A 75 5.27 -8.08 8.28
CA GLU A 75 5.18 -8.24 9.73
C GLU A 75 6.51 -7.90 10.41
N ALA A 76 7.64 -8.39 9.89
CA ALA A 76 8.97 -8.14 10.43
C ALA A 76 9.37 -6.66 10.29
N LEU A 77 9.19 -6.07 9.13
CA LEU A 77 9.46 -4.66 8.86
C LEU A 77 8.59 -3.75 9.74
N GLY A 78 7.29 -4.02 9.81
CA GLY A 78 6.36 -3.23 10.61
C GLY A 78 6.68 -3.30 12.09
N ARG A 79 7.03 -4.47 12.63
CA ARG A 79 7.48 -4.64 14.02
C ARG A 79 8.68 -3.76 14.36
N ALA A 80 9.57 -3.53 13.41
CA ALA A 80 10.69 -2.61 13.53
C ALA A 80 10.31 -1.12 13.41
N GLY A 81 9.05 -0.80 13.09
CA GLY A 81 8.56 0.57 12.90
C GLY A 81 8.80 1.14 11.50
N ALA A 82 9.16 0.29 10.54
CA ALA A 82 9.38 0.72 9.16
C ALA A 82 8.09 1.23 8.50
N PRO A 83 8.20 2.16 7.53
CA PRO A 83 7.06 2.67 6.76
C PRO A 83 6.62 1.66 5.69
N VAL A 84 6.03 0.54 6.12
CA VAL A 84 5.65 -0.58 5.23
C VAL A 84 4.60 -0.21 4.17
N TYR A 85 3.92 0.92 4.32
CA TYR A 85 3.02 1.45 3.30
C TYR A 85 3.75 1.86 2.00
N LEU A 86 5.06 1.98 2.02
CA LEU A 86 5.87 2.23 0.83
C LEU A 86 6.16 0.93 0.05
N TYR A 87 5.94 -0.25 0.65
CA TYR A 87 6.35 -1.54 0.13
C TYR A 87 5.20 -2.30 -0.55
N TRP A 88 4.65 -1.76 -1.64
CA TRP A 88 3.49 -2.35 -2.34
C TRP A 88 3.54 -2.30 -3.87
N ASP A 89 4.65 -1.91 -4.45
CA ASP A 89 4.80 -1.77 -5.90
C ASP A 89 4.66 -3.08 -6.69
N HIS A 90 4.73 -4.24 -6.03
CA HIS A 90 4.54 -5.56 -6.65
C HIS A 90 3.19 -5.71 -7.37
N VAL A 91 2.14 -5.06 -6.87
CA VAL A 91 0.83 -5.05 -7.56
C VAL A 91 0.92 -4.39 -8.93
N LYS A 92 1.79 -3.40 -9.07
CA LYS A 92 2.05 -2.72 -10.35
C LYS A 92 2.82 -3.64 -11.30
N ALA A 93 3.79 -4.43 -10.79
CA ALA A 93 4.52 -5.41 -11.58
C ALA A 93 3.59 -6.52 -12.10
N ASP A 94 2.70 -7.05 -11.24
CA ASP A 94 1.67 -8.02 -11.66
C ASP A 94 0.79 -7.45 -12.79
N ALA A 95 0.32 -6.21 -12.64
CA ALA A 95 -0.49 -5.54 -13.65
C ALA A 95 0.28 -5.32 -14.97
N LEU A 96 1.58 -5.00 -14.87
CA LEU A 96 2.45 -4.84 -16.03
C LEU A 96 2.62 -6.16 -16.79
N LEU A 97 2.88 -7.26 -16.08
CA LEU A 97 3.03 -8.59 -16.70
C LEU A 97 1.74 -9.08 -17.32
N GLU A 98 0.59 -8.77 -16.73
CA GLU A 98 -0.71 -9.23 -17.23
C GLU A 98 -1.25 -8.39 -18.39
N CYS A 99 -1.01 -7.10 -18.39
CA CYS A 99 -1.68 -6.13 -19.27
C CYS A 99 -0.72 -5.32 -20.16
N GLY A 100 0.55 -5.23 -19.82
CA GLY A 100 1.56 -4.46 -20.56
C GLY A 100 1.96 -5.11 -21.88
N THR A 101 2.47 -4.32 -22.80
CA THR A 101 3.15 -4.82 -24.00
C THR A 101 4.55 -5.32 -23.65
N GLN A 102 5.18 -6.13 -24.51
CA GLN A 102 6.55 -6.58 -24.30
C GLN A 102 7.53 -5.39 -24.17
N GLU A 103 7.35 -4.34 -24.99
CA GLU A 103 8.16 -3.10 -24.90
C GLU A 103 8.02 -2.42 -23.53
N GLN A 104 6.81 -2.41 -22.96
CA GLN A 104 6.56 -1.84 -21.63
C GLN A 104 7.16 -2.74 -20.52
N ILE A 105 7.05 -4.06 -20.65
CA ILE A 105 7.66 -5.02 -19.73
C ILE A 105 9.19 -4.84 -19.74
N ASP A 106 9.81 -4.85 -20.91
CA ASP A 106 11.26 -4.69 -21.06
C ASP A 106 11.76 -3.37 -20.47
N LYS A 107 10.94 -2.32 -20.55
CA LYS A 107 11.27 -0.98 -20.04
C LYS A 107 11.12 -0.86 -18.53
N PHE A 108 10.00 -1.31 -17.96
CA PHE A 108 9.64 -1.03 -16.58
C PHE A 108 9.99 -2.14 -15.59
N MET A 109 10.05 -3.40 -16.05
CA MET A 109 10.34 -4.52 -15.16
C MET A 109 11.69 -4.39 -14.43
N PRO A 110 12.81 -3.97 -15.07
CA PRO A 110 14.08 -3.78 -14.38
C PRO A 110 13.99 -2.83 -13.18
N MET A 111 13.14 -1.79 -13.25
CA MET A 111 12.96 -0.82 -12.17
C MET A 111 12.35 -1.46 -10.92
N PHE A 112 11.43 -2.43 -11.08
CA PHE A 112 10.88 -3.16 -9.94
C PHE A 112 11.91 -4.03 -9.22
N PHE A 113 12.89 -4.58 -9.94
CA PHE A 113 14.00 -5.33 -9.34
C PHE A 113 14.92 -4.45 -8.50
N GLU A 114 15.07 -3.19 -8.90
CA GLU A 114 15.92 -2.20 -8.22
C GLU A 114 15.16 -1.44 -7.12
N GLY A 115 13.85 -1.68 -6.97
CA GLY A 115 12.99 -0.94 -6.05
C GLY A 115 12.71 0.50 -6.51
N GLU A 116 13.01 0.81 -7.77
CA GLU A 116 12.73 2.11 -8.34
C GLU A 116 11.24 2.30 -8.65
N PRO A 117 10.70 3.52 -8.53
CA PRO A 117 9.28 3.78 -8.82
C PRO A 117 9.03 3.77 -10.33
N ALA A 118 8.76 2.60 -10.90
CA ALA A 118 8.57 2.39 -12.32
C ALA A 118 7.49 3.33 -12.91
N PHE A 119 6.37 3.47 -12.22
CA PHE A 119 5.31 4.43 -12.53
C PHE A 119 4.35 4.62 -11.34
N ALA A 120 3.73 5.79 -11.27
CA ALA A 120 2.61 6.05 -10.36
C ALA A 120 1.27 5.62 -10.99
N GLN A 121 0.20 5.51 -10.18
CA GLN A 121 -1.15 5.16 -10.63
C GLN A 121 -2.05 6.40 -10.60
N GLY A 122 -2.51 6.83 -11.76
CA GLY A 122 -3.34 8.01 -11.95
C GLY A 122 -4.81 7.68 -12.24
N PHE A 123 -5.57 7.26 -11.21
CA PHE A 123 -6.99 6.92 -11.37
C PHE A 123 -7.91 8.00 -10.81
N SER A 124 -7.70 8.43 -9.57
CA SER A 124 -8.56 9.40 -8.88
C SER A 124 -8.47 10.80 -9.48
N GLU A 125 -9.57 11.52 -9.40
CA GLU A 125 -9.70 12.92 -9.79
C GLU A 125 -10.50 13.70 -8.74
N PRO A 126 -10.54 15.03 -8.74
CA PRO A 126 -11.41 15.78 -7.83
C PRO A 126 -12.90 15.37 -7.90
N THR A 127 -13.33 14.84 -9.04
CA THR A 127 -14.69 14.36 -9.31
C THR A 127 -14.85 12.84 -9.23
N ALA A 128 -13.75 12.09 -9.13
CA ALA A 128 -13.73 10.62 -9.23
C ALA A 128 -12.84 10.00 -8.15
N GLY A 129 -13.43 9.22 -7.25
CA GLY A 129 -12.74 8.44 -6.23
C GLY A 129 -13.24 7.00 -6.24
N THR A 130 -14.25 6.68 -5.44
CA THR A 130 -14.89 5.35 -5.43
C THR A 130 -15.58 5.01 -6.77
N ASP A 131 -16.21 6.00 -7.39
CA ASP A 131 -16.75 5.89 -8.74
C ASP A 131 -15.69 6.36 -9.77
N LEU A 132 -15.19 5.41 -10.55
CA LEU A 132 -14.25 5.64 -11.65
C LEU A 132 -14.93 5.48 -13.01
N SER A 133 -16.23 5.69 -13.11
CA SER A 133 -16.98 5.60 -14.37
C SER A 133 -16.66 6.75 -15.33
N SER A 134 -17.07 6.61 -16.59
CA SER A 134 -16.96 7.65 -17.60
C SER A 134 -17.69 8.96 -17.24
N ASN A 135 -18.65 8.89 -16.32
CA ASN A 135 -19.39 10.07 -15.84
C ASN A 135 -18.58 10.93 -14.86
N THR A 136 -17.66 10.33 -14.13
CA THR A 136 -16.89 10.99 -13.06
C THR A 136 -15.44 11.28 -13.47
N ILE A 137 -14.84 10.44 -14.32
CA ILE A 137 -13.52 10.69 -14.92
C ILE A 137 -13.64 11.81 -15.95
N MET A 138 -12.84 12.86 -15.76
CA MET A 138 -12.79 14.04 -16.65
C MET A 138 -11.53 14.09 -17.49
N THR A 139 -10.45 13.41 -17.09
CA THR A 139 -9.22 13.30 -17.90
C THR A 139 -9.52 12.60 -19.21
N THR A 140 -9.10 13.22 -20.33
CA THR A 140 -9.37 12.76 -21.68
C THR A 140 -8.10 12.41 -22.44
N TYR A 141 -8.24 11.52 -23.41
CA TYR A 141 -7.29 11.38 -24.50
C TYR A 141 -7.94 11.71 -25.84
N THR A 142 -7.18 12.35 -26.73
CA THR A 142 -7.61 12.74 -28.07
C THR A 142 -6.56 12.34 -29.09
N ARG A 143 -6.96 11.72 -30.19
CA ARG A 143 -6.06 11.41 -31.31
C ARG A 143 -6.05 12.53 -32.32
N LYS A 144 -4.85 13.01 -32.67
CA LYS A 144 -4.67 14.06 -33.69
C LYS A 144 -3.33 13.88 -34.39
N ASN A 145 -3.34 13.88 -35.72
CA ASN A 145 -2.13 13.80 -36.56
C ASN A 145 -1.23 12.59 -36.22
N GLY A 146 -1.81 11.45 -35.89
CA GLY A 146 -1.07 10.24 -35.56
C GLY A 146 -0.44 10.21 -34.17
N LYS A 147 -0.77 11.17 -33.32
CA LYS A 147 -0.35 11.26 -31.91
C LYS A 147 -1.56 11.25 -30.99
N VAL A 148 -1.33 10.98 -29.72
CA VAL A 148 -2.33 11.01 -28.64
C VAL A 148 -1.99 12.16 -27.69
N TYR A 149 -2.99 12.92 -27.29
CA TYR A 149 -2.86 14.05 -26.38
C TYR A 149 -3.68 13.81 -25.12
N ILE A 150 -3.05 13.92 -23.96
CA ILE A 150 -3.69 13.74 -22.64
C ILE A 150 -3.97 15.11 -22.03
N ASN A 151 -5.21 15.30 -21.58
CA ASN A 151 -5.64 16.51 -20.88
C ASN A 151 -6.44 16.15 -19.65
N GLY A 152 -6.13 16.74 -18.50
CA GLY A 152 -6.91 16.51 -17.29
C GLY A 152 -6.17 16.80 -16.00
N HIS A 153 -6.82 16.44 -14.88
CA HIS A 153 -6.33 16.64 -13.52
C HIS A 153 -6.52 15.36 -12.71
N LYS A 154 -5.44 14.75 -12.28
CA LYS A 154 -5.43 13.61 -11.37
C LYS A 154 -5.14 14.06 -9.94
N HIS A 155 -5.82 13.47 -8.98
CA HIS A 155 -5.85 13.87 -7.58
C HIS A 155 -5.48 12.70 -6.66
N PHE A 156 -4.74 12.95 -5.59
CA PHE A 156 -4.23 11.93 -4.66
C PHE A 156 -3.28 10.92 -5.28
N ILE A 157 -2.36 11.37 -6.13
CA ILE A 157 -1.43 10.48 -6.83
C ILE A 157 -0.18 10.27 -5.99
N THR A 158 -0.07 9.07 -5.42
CA THR A 158 1.06 8.65 -4.59
C THR A 158 2.28 8.39 -5.44
N GLY A 159 3.45 8.91 -5.01
CA GLY A 159 4.74 8.67 -5.65
C GLY A 159 4.94 9.42 -6.98
N ALA A 160 4.09 10.40 -7.33
CA ALA A 160 4.20 11.08 -8.61
C ALA A 160 5.47 11.93 -8.74
N GLN A 161 6.03 12.46 -7.64
CA GLN A 161 7.27 13.23 -7.70
C GLN A 161 8.47 12.37 -8.13
N ARG A 162 8.47 11.12 -7.72
CA ARG A 162 9.56 10.17 -7.94
C ARG A 162 9.40 9.32 -9.21
N SER A 163 8.20 9.30 -9.79
CA SER A 163 7.91 8.49 -10.98
C SER A 163 8.05 9.29 -12.27
N ASP A 164 8.74 8.72 -13.24
CA ASP A 164 8.89 9.27 -14.60
C ASP A 164 7.65 9.09 -15.46
N TYR A 165 6.76 8.17 -15.05
CA TYR A 165 5.51 7.87 -15.73
C TYR A 165 4.35 7.75 -14.75
N ILE A 166 3.15 8.04 -15.25
CA ILE A 166 1.89 7.77 -14.53
C ILE A 166 0.99 6.92 -15.43
N MET A 167 0.61 5.74 -14.94
CA MET A 167 -0.42 4.92 -15.57
C MET A 167 -1.78 5.58 -15.34
N THR A 168 -2.27 6.28 -16.35
CA THR A 168 -3.38 7.23 -16.24
C THR A 168 -4.64 6.70 -16.89
N LEU A 169 -5.73 6.64 -16.12
CA LEU A 169 -7.06 6.30 -16.64
C LEU A 169 -7.68 7.53 -17.30
N CYS A 170 -7.95 7.43 -18.59
CA CYS A 170 -8.53 8.50 -19.41
C CYS A 170 -9.75 8.00 -20.17
N LYS A 171 -10.70 8.89 -20.45
CA LYS A 171 -11.78 8.62 -21.41
C LYS A 171 -11.47 9.21 -22.79
N ASN A 172 -11.94 8.54 -23.84
CA ASN A 172 -11.85 9.06 -25.19
C ASN A 172 -12.69 10.33 -25.34
N SER A 173 -12.13 11.41 -25.90
CA SER A 173 -12.87 12.68 -26.11
C SER A 173 -14.06 12.54 -27.08
N ASP A 174 -13.95 11.65 -28.07
CA ASP A 174 -14.97 11.42 -29.10
C ASP A 174 -15.98 10.33 -28.69
N ASN A 175 -15.57 9.41 -27.82
CA ASN A 175 -16.42 8.34 -27.27
C ASN A 175 -16.16 8.15 -25.77
N PRO A 176 -16.81 8.91 -24.90
CA PRO A 176 -16.51 8.91 -23.44
C PRO A 176 -16.69 7.56 -22.73
N GLU A 177 -17.45 6.62 -23.28
CA GLU A 177 -17.58 5.26 -22.72
C GLU A 177 -16.29 4.42 -22.91
N GLN A 178 -15.42 4.81 -23.84
CA GLN A 178 -14.12 4.18 -24.02
C GLN A 178 -13.13 4.72 -22.98
N MET A 179 -12.94 3.95 -21.92
CA MET A 179 -12.01 4.23 -20.83
C MET A 179 -10.72 3.41 -21.05
N THR A 180 -9.59 4.08 -21.18
CA THR A 180 -8.30 3.48 -21.55
C THR A 180 -7.21 3.92 -20.57
N LEU A 181 -6.27 3.04 -20.27
CA LEU A 181 -5.06 3.35 -19.52
C LEU A 181 -3.93 3.76 -20.46
N TRP A 182 -3.21 4.80 -20.08
CA TRP A 182 -2.07 5.31 -20.80
C TRP A 182 -0.86 5.50 -19.89
N MET A 183 0.33 5.14 -20.36
CA MET A 183 1.60 5.44 -19.72
C MET A 183 2.01 6.87 -20.08
N VAL A 184 1.72 7.81 -19.20
CA VAL A 184 1.93 9.24 -19.48
C VAL A 184 3.24 9.71 -18.83
N PRO A 185 4.20 10.27 -19.61
CA PRO A 185 5.44 10.79 -19.04
C PRO A 185 5.18 12.01 -18.17
N THR A 186 5.95 12.15 -17.09
CA THR A 186 5.81 13.25 -16.13
C THR A 186 6.90 14.31 -16.23
N ASN A 187 8.04 13.97 -16.83
CA ASN A 187 9.20 14.87 -16.97
C ASN A 187 9.12 15.69 -18.26
N VAL A 188 7.94 16.26 -18.52
CA VAL A 188 7.64 17.12 -19.68
C VAL A 188 7.00 18.43 -19.20
N PRO A 189 7.17 19.55 -19.90
CA PRO A 189 6.63 20.85 -19.47
C PRO A 189 5.10 20.88 -19.34
N GLU A 190 4.41 20.04 -20.10
CA GLU A 190 2.96 19.90 -20.16
C GLU A 190 2.39 19.09 -18.96
N CYS A 191 3.26 18.50 -18.13
CA CYS A 191 2.87 17.80 -16.91
C CYS A 191 3.35 18.60 -15.68
N LYS A 192 2.40 19.03 -14.85
CA LYS A 192 2.69 19.71 -13.58
C LYS A 192 2.33 18.79 -12.42
N LYS A 193 3.23 18.69 -11.44
CA LYS A 193 3.04 17.92 -10.19
C LYS A 193 3.16 18.84 -8.99
N GLU A 194 2.20 18.79 -8.07
CA GLU A 194 2.25 19.53 -6.81
C GLU A 194 1.99 18.60 -5.63
N ARG A 195 2.87 18.60 -4.63
CA ARG A 195 2.69 17.83 -3.41
C ARG A 195 1.55 18.41 -2.59
N MET A 196 0.71 17.52 -2.05
CA MET A 196 -0.40 17.85 -1.15
C MET A 196 0.04 17.72 0.31
N GLU A 197 -0.55 18.54 1.19
CA GLU A 197 -0.47 18.31 2.63
C GLU A 197 -1.36 17.13 3.02
N THR A 198 -0.83 16.21 3.81
CA THR A 198 -1.53 15.01 4.29
C THR A 198 -1.50 14.92 5.81
N LEU A 199 -2.44 14.19 6.41
CA LEU A 199 -2.48 13.97 7.85
C LEU A 199 -1.31 13.10 8.35
N GLY A 200 -0.90 12.12 7.56
CA GLY A 200 0.19 11.17 7.78
C GLY A 200 0.85 10.84 6.45
N LEU A 201 1.61 9.73 6.39
CA LEU A 201 2.46 9.36 5.26
C LEU A 201 3.56 10.41 5.02
N ASP A 202 4.16 10.91 6.09
CA ASP A 202 5.14 12.01 6.02
C ASP A 202 6.34 11.69 5.12
N MET A 203 6.70 10.39 4.97
CA MET A 203 7.81 9.91 4.14
C MET A 203 7.39 9.57 2.69
N GLU A 204 6.14 9.80 2.32
CA GLU A 204 5.63 9.58 0.97
C GLU A 204 5.13 10.91 0.38
N ASP A 205 5.06 10.99 -0.94
CA ASP A 205 4.42 12.12 -1.60
C ASP A 205 3.05 11.72 -2.17
N VAL A 206 2.07 12.56 -1.89
CA VAL A 206 0.73 12.48 -2.50
C VAL A 206 0.52 13.77 -3.27
N ASN A 207 0.06 13.68 -4.51
CA ASN A 207 0.14 14.81 -5.43
C ASN A 207 -1.17 15.09 -6.16
N ASP A 208 -1.32 16.35 -6.52
CA ASP A 208 -2.09 16.79 -7.67
C ASP A 208 -1.23 16.71 -8.92
N VAL A 209 -1.80 16.25 -10.04
CA VAL A 209 -1.11 16.13 -11.31
C VAL A 209 -1.99 16.67 -12.43
N TRP A 210 -1.50 17.67 -13.16
CA TRP A 210 -2.18 18.27 -14.30
C TRP A 210 -1.48 17.90 -15.59
N PHE A 211 -2.25 17.52 -16.59
CA PHE A 211 -1.83 17.27 -17.95
C PHE A 211 -2.44 18.34 -18.86
N ASP A 212 -1.60 19.09 -19.58
CA ASP A 212 -2.01 20.10 -20.56
C ASP A 212 -1.46 19.74 -21.93
N ASN A 213 -2.22 18.97 -22.70
CA ASN A 213 -1.82 18.47 -24.01
C ASN A 213 -0.51 17.65 -24.00
N VAL A 214 -0.32 16.79 -23.00
CA VAL A 214 0.84 15.89 -22.98
C VAL A 214 0.77 14.96 -24.19
N GLU A 215 1.77 15.08 -25.08
CA GLU A 215 1.87 14.27 -26.29
C GLU A 215 2.47 12.90 -25.96
N ILE A 216 1.79 11.84 -26.40
CA ILE A 216 2.22 10.45 -26.30
C ILE A 216 1.95 9.71 -27.61
N GLU A 217 2.37 8.45 -27.68
CA GLU A 217 2.18 7.60 -28.86
C GLU A 217 1.17 6.46 -28.58
N GLU A 218 0.66 5.81 -29.63
CA GLU A 218 -0.24 4.65 -29.48
C GLU A 218 0.40 3.49 -28.71
N LYS A 219 1.72 3.32 -28.78
CA LYS A 219 2.46 2.31 -28.04
C LYS A 219 2.46 2.53 -26.53
N ASP A 220 2.15 3.76 -26.07
CA ASP A 220 2.04 4.10 -24.65
C ASP A 220 0.68 3.70 -24.06
N MET A 221 -0.20 3.09 -24.88
CA MET A 221 -1.44 2.49 -24.39
C MET A 221 -1.11 1.29 -23.50
N PHE A 222 -1.65 1.31 -22.29
CA PHE A 222 -1.53 0.19 -21.35
C PHE A 222 -2.79 -0.69 -21.47
N SER A 223 -2.59 -2.01 -21.72
CA SER A 223 -3.70 -2.92 -22.03
C SER A 223 -4.30 -2.65 -23.42
N THR A 224 -5.61 -2.77 -23.56
CA THR A 224 -6.36 -2.56 -24.80
C THR A 224 -7.33 -1.40 -24.68
N GLU A 225 -7.64 -0.76 -25.78
CA GLU A 225 -8.55 0.36 -25.82
C GLU A 225 -9.95 0.00 -25.25
N GLY A 226 -10.47 0.87 -24.40
CA GLY A 226 -11.78 0.68 -23.76
C GLY A 226 -11.77 -0.28 -22.57
N ASN A 227 -10.67 -0.96 -22.28
CA ASN A 227 -10.55 -1.93 -21.17
C ASN A 227 -9.89 -1.35 -19.93
N GLY A 228 -9.71 -0.04 -19.83
CA GLY A 228 -8.98 0.59 -18.73
C GLY A 228 -9.53 0.22 -17.35
N LEU A 229 -10.83 0.28 -17.13
CA LEU A 229 -11.46 -0.11 -15.86
C LEU A 229 -11.29 -1.58 -15.52
N LEU A 230 -11.33 -2.46 -16.52
CA LEU A 230 -11.13 -3.89 -16.30
C LEU A 230 -9.67 -4.18 -15.91
N ALA A 231 -8.72 -3.54 -16.60
CA ALA A 231 -7.30 -3.69 -16.31
C ALA A 231 -6.95 -3.18 -14.90
N THR A 232 -7.47 -2.01 -14.47
CA THR A 232 -7.27 -1.51 -13.11
C THR A 232 -7.82 -2.46 -12.04
N SER A 233 -8.92 -3.16 -12.35
CA SER A 233 -9.59 -4.00 -11.34
C SER A 233 -8.90 -5.35 -11.08
N LYS A 234 -7.98 -5.79 -11.93
CA LYS A 234 -7.36 -7.11 -11.84
C LYS A 234 -6.46 -7.28 -10.62
N GLY A 235 -5.62 -6.28 -10.31
CA GLY A 235 -4.74 -6.27 -9.14
C GLY A 235 -5.42 -5.96 -7.81
N PHE A 236 -6.64 -5.41 -7.82
CA PHE A 236 -7.28 -4.85 -6.62
C PHE A 236 -7.54 -5.85 -5.49
N ASP A 237 -7.78 -7.13 -5.79
CA ASP A 237 -8.03 -8.10 -4.73
C ASP A 237 -6.74 -8.42 -3.96
N TYR A 238 -5.59 -8.47 -4.64
CA TYR A 238 -4.30 -8.62 -3.99
C TYR A 238 -3.85 -7.33 -3.30
N GLU A 239 -4.02 -6.17 -3.91
CA GLU A 239 -3.78 -4.87 -3.30
C GLU A 239 -4.51 -4.71 -1.96
N ARG A 240 -5.81 -5.08 -1.89
CA ARG A 240 -6.59 -5.07 -0.64
C ARG A 240 -6.01 -5.97 0.44
N LEU A 241 -5.46 -7.11 0.05
CA LEU A 241 -4.82 -8.02 0.99
C LEU A 241 -3.52 -7.41 1.53
N ILE A 242 -2.70 -6.80 0.68
CA ILE A 242 -1.48 -6.08 1.05
C ILE A 242 -1.80 -4.86 1.93
N ASP A 243 -2.87 -4.12 1.65
CA ASP A 243 -3.38 -3.07 2.54
C ASP A 243 -3.68 -3.60 3.95
N GLY A 244 -4.23 -4.81 4.02
CA GLY A 244 -4.45 -5.53 5.28
C GLY A 244 -3.13 -5.85 6.00
N TYR A 245 -2.10 -6.29 5.27
CA TYR A 245 -0.76 -6.56 5.82
C TYR A 245 -0.12 -5.29 6.37
N ASN A 246 -0.17 -4.20 5.59
CA ASN A 246 0.33 -2.89 6.00
C ASN A 246 -0.35 -2.40 7.29
N ALA A 247 -1.68 -2.44 7.35
CA ALA A 247 -2.44 -2.03 8.52
C ALA A 247 -2.07 -2.85 9.76
N TYR A 248 -1.98 -4.18 9.60
CA TYR A 248 -1.59 -5.09 10.68
C TYR A 248 -0.16 -4.85 11.17
N ALA A 249 0.80 -4.72 10.24
CA ALA A 249 2.21 -4.58 10.55
C ALA A 249 2.51 -3.31 11.36
N GLN A 250 1.90 -2.19 10.99
CA GLN A 250 2.00 -0.94 11.74
C GLN A 250 1.30 -1.02 13.11
N ALA A 251 0.10 -1.63 13.16
CA ALA A 251 -0.63 -1.81 14.40
C ALA A 251 0.13 -2.72 15.39
N LEU A 252 0.83 -3.74 14.90
CA LEU A 252 1.68 -4.61 15.70
C LEU A 252 2.79 -3.83 16.41
N CYS A 253 3.47 -2.93 15.71
CA CYS A 253 4.48 -2.05 16.28
C CYS A 253 3.89 -1.20 17.42
N ALA A 254 2.78 -0.53 17.17
CA ALA A 254 2.11 0.31 18.17
C ALA A 254 1.67 -0.50 19.41
N TYR A 255 1.12 -1.69 19.20
CA TYR A 255 0.72 -2.62 20.26
C TYR A 255 1.92 -3.04 21.11
N GLU A 256 3.02 -3.48 20.50
CA GLU A 256 4.21 -3.92 21.24
C GLU A 256 4.85 -2.78 22.03
N ASP A 257 4.90 -1.56 21.48
CA ASP A 257 5.39 -0.39 22.18
C ASP A 257 4.52 -0.04 23.40
N ALA A 258 3.21 -0.08 23.25
CA ALA A 258 2.29 0.12 24.38
C ALA A 258 2.47 -0.92 25.47
N CYS A 259 2.67 -2.20 25.11
CA CYS A 259 2.93 -3.28 26.07
C CYS A 259 4.27 -3.09 26.80
N ARG A 260 5.35 -2.72 26.08
CA ARG A 260 6.66 -2.42 26.69
C ARG A 260 6.55 -1.23 27.66
N TYR A 261 5.90 -0.16 27.23
CA TYR A 261 5.70 1.03 28.05
C TYR A 261 4.88 0.72 29.32
N ALA A 262 3.83 -0.07 29.21
CA ALA A 262 2.99 -0.46 30.34
C ALA A 262 3.75 -1.23 31.44
N ASN A 263 4.80 -1.97 31.06
CA ASN A 263 5.68 -2.69 31.98
C ASN A 263 6.84 -1.84 32.54
N GLN A 264 7.13 -0.70 31.93
CA GLN A 264 8.25 0.18 32.33
C GLN A 264 7.77 1.41 33.11
N ARG A 265 6.66 2.00 32.70
CA ARG A 265 6.13 3.21 33.32
C ARG A 265 5.50 2.90 34.66
N THR A 266 5.94 3.61 35.69
CA THR A 266 5.38 3.51 37.04
C THR A 266 4.47 4.70 37.36
N ALA A 267 3.36 4.44 38.03
CA ALA A 267 2.47 5.43 38.63
C ALA A 267 1.84 4.84 39.90
N PHE A 268 1.62 5.68 40.90
CA PHE A 268 1.04 5.24 42.18
C PHE A 268 1.79 4.04 42.81
N GLY A 269 3.13 4.03 42.68
CA GLY A 269 4.01 3.03 43.32
C GLY A 269 4.10 1.66 42.60
N LYS A 270 3.55 1.51 41.39
CA LYS A 270 3.64 0.27 40.61
C LYS A 270 3.59 0.54 39.10
N GLU A 271 3.99 -0.46 38.30
CA GLU A 271 3.91 -0.38 36.84
C GLU A 271 2.45 -0.19 36.40
N ILE A 272 2.24 0.63 35.36
CA ILE A 272 0.87 0.94 34.90
C ILE A 272 0.15 -0.28 34.33
N GLY A 273 0.87 -1.29 33.82
CA GLY A 273 0.33 -2.57 33.37
C GLY A 273 -0.37 -3.39 34.47
N LYS A 274 -0.19 -3.02 35.76
CA LYS A 274 -0.89 -3.65 36.90
C LYS A 274 -2.27 -3.02 37.18
N PHE A 275 -2.67 -1.98 36.45
CA PHE A 275 -4.00 -1.40 36.59
C PHE A 275 -5.00 -2.03 35.62
N GLN A 276 -6.18 -2.40 36.12
CA GLN A 276 -7.19 -3.13 35.32
C GLN A 276 -7.64 -2.38 34.05
N LEU A 277 -7.72 -1.04 34.06
CA LEU A 277 -8.09 -0.27 32.88
C LEU A 277 -7.02 -0.36 31.78
N ILE A 278 -5.73 -0.39 32.14
CA ILE A 278 -4.64 -0.60 31.17
C ILE A 278 -4.67 -2.04 30.65
N GLN A 279 -4.88 -3.04 31.53
CA GLN A 279 -5.03 -4.45 31.14
C GLN A 279 -6.20 -4.65 30.17
N HIS A 280 -7.31 -3.93 30.36
CA HIS A 280 -8.45 -3.96 29.44
C HIS A 280 -8.06 -3.47 28.04
N LEU A 281 -7.35 -2.33 27.91
CA LEU A 281 -6.88 -1.82 26.64
C LEU A 281 -5.92 -2.80 25.97
N ILE A 282 -4.94 -3.32 26.70
CA ILE A 282 -3.98 -4.33 26.19
C ILE A 282 -4.73 -5.56 25.67
N MET A 283 -5.69 -6.11 26.44
CA MET A 283 -6.44 -7.29 26.02
C MET A 283 -7.27 -7.02 24.76
N ARG A 284 -7.89 -5.84 24.66
CA ARG A 284 -8.66 -5.41 23.49
C ARG A 284 -7.77 -5.35 22.23
N MET A 285 -6.59 -4.76 22.32
CA MET A 285 -5.60 -4.75 21.24
C MET A 285 -5.13 -6.17 20.90
N THR A 286 -4.80 -6.98 21.90
CA THR A 286 -4.32 -8.37 21.72
C THR A 286 -5.31 -9.21 20.92
N MET A 287 -6.60 -9.16 21.26
CA MET A 287 -7.64 -9.90 20.53
C MET A 287 -7.68 -9.51 19.04
N ARG A 288 -7.54 -8.22 18.73
CA ARG A 288 -7.51 -7.73 17.35
C ARG A 288 -6.26 -8.20 16.62
N ILE A 289 -5.07 -8.07 17.21
CA ILE A 289 -3.80 -8.54 16.64
C ILE A 289 -3.89 -10.02 16.29
N TYR A 290 -4.38 -10.87 17.18
CA TYR A 290 -4.55 -12.30 16.91
C TYR A 290 -5.55 -12.58 15.79
N ALA A 291 -6.69 -11.88 15.78
CA ALA A 291 -7.70 -12.04 14.75
C ALA A 291 -7.18 -11.60 13.36
N MET A 292 -6.51 -10.44 13.27
CA MET A 292 -5.92 -9.94 12.06
C MET A 292 -4.87 -10.92 11.53
N ARG A 293 -3.91 -11.34 12.34
CA ARG A 293 -2.82 -12.23 11.93
C ARG A 293 -3.33 -13.56 11.38
N ASN A 294 -4.24 -14.23 12.10
CA ASN A 294 -4.77 -15.51 11.64
C ASN A 294 -5.58 -15.38 10.35
N MET A 295 -6.36 -14.33 10.22
CA MET A 295 -7.14 -14.06 9.01
C MET A 295 -6.24 -13.77 7.81
N LEU A 296 -5.25 -12.91 7.98
CA LEU A 296 -4.32 -12.51 6.91
C LEU A 296 -3.46 -13.70 6.44
N LEU A 297 -2.92 -14.51 7.35
CA LEU A 297 -2.18 -15.74 7.00
C LEU A 297 -3.06 -16.73 6.22
N ARG A 298 -4.31 -16.90 6.62
CA ARG A 298 -5.24 -17.77 5.88
C ARG A 298 -5.50 -17.24 4.47
N PHE A 299 -5.71 -15.93 4.33
CA PHE A 299 -6.01 -15.34 3.03
C PHE A 299 -4.77 -15.26 2.14
N ALA A 300 -3.58 -15.06 2.73
CA ALA A 300 -2.30 -15.20 2.04
C ALA A 300 -2.14 -16.62 1.46
N TRP A 301 -2.37 -17.63 2.29
CA TRP A 301 -2.34 -19.03 1.84
C TRP A 301 -3.38 -19.29 0.73
N ASN A 302 -4.59 -18.72 0.82
CA ASN A 302 -5.59 -18.82 -0.24
C ASN A 302 -5.08 -18.19 -1.54
N LYS A 303 -4.36 -17.06 -1.48
CA LYS A 303 -3.75 -16.41 -2.65
C LYS A 303 -2.71 -17.31 -3.30
N ASP A 304 -1.79 -17.88 -2.51
CA ASP A 304 -0.73 -18.77 -3.00
C ASP A 304 -1.26 -20.04 -3.63
N ASN A 305 -2.45 -20.50 -3.19
CA ASN A 305 -3.12 -21.67 -3.75
C ASN A 305 -4.18 -21.35 -4.83
N GLY A 306 -4.20 -20.10 -5.34
CA GLY A 306 -5.12 -19.68 -6.40
C GLY A 306 -6.61 -19.71 -6.01
N CYS A 307 -6.94 -19.66 -4.72
CA CYS A 307 -8.32 -19.80 -4.23
C CYS A 307 -8.79 -18.60 -3.37
N LEU A 308 -8.02 -17.50 -3.37
CA LEU A 308 -8.44 -16.23 -2.72
C LEU A 308 -9.74 -15.74 -3.33
N LYS A 309 -10.72 -15.45 -2.49
CA LYS A 309 -12.01 -14.93 -2.91
C LYS A 309 -12.05 -13.42 -2.75
N ARG A 310 -12.77 -12.77 -3.65
CA ARG A 310 -12.94 -11.32 -3.65
C ARG A 310 -13.50 -10.76 -2.34
N GLU A 311 -14.46 -11.47 -1.72
CA GLU A 311 -14.97 -11.10 -0.40
C GLU A 311 -13.93 -11.25 0.70
N GLU A 312 -13.01 -12.21 0.62
CA GLU A 312 -11.95 -12.40 1.61
C GLU A 312 -10.96 -11.23 1.58
N ALA A 313 -10.54 -10.78 0.38
CA ALA A 313 -9.71 -9.60 0.22
C ALA A 313 -10.37 -8.33 0.78
N SER A 314 -11.66 -8.11 0.50
CA SER A 314 -12.42 -6.98 1.02
C SER A 314 -12.61 -7.04 2.54
N ILE A 315 -12.86 -8.23 3.10
CA ILE A 315 -12.96 -8.45 4.56
C ILE A 315 -11.62 -8.15 5.24
N ALA A 316 -10.51 -8.66 4.66
CA ALA A 316 -9.16 -8.40 5.17
C ALA A 316 -8.88 -6.92 5.26
N LYS A 317 -9.07 -6.21 4.16
CA LYS A 317 -8.83 -4.77 4.06
C LYS A 317 -9.67 -3.99 5.07
N GLN A 318 -10.97 -4.22 5.11
CA GLN A 318 -11.87 -3.48 6.01
C GLN A 318 -11.58 -3.79 7.48
N TYR A 319 -11.55 -5.07 7.86
CA TYR A 319 -11.36 -5.46 9.25
C TYR A 319 -9.99 -5.01 9.78
N CYS A 320 -8.92 -5.18 8.97
CA CYS A 320 -7.58 -4.81 9.41
C CYS A 320 -7.41 -3.29 9.50
N SER A 321 -7.93 -2.51 8.55
CA SER A 321 -7.83 -1.05 8.62
C SER A 321 -8.60 -0.46 9.81
N GLU A 322 -9.81 -0.95 10.12
CA GLU A 322 -10.57 -0.52 11.28
C GLU A 322 -9.89 -0.91 12.59
N SER A 323 -9.50 -2.19 12.72
CA SER A 323 -8.81 -2.71 13.90
C SER A 323 -7.47 -2.04 14.17
N ALA A 324 -6.69 -1.74 13.12
CA ALA A 324 -5.40 -1.08 13.24
C ALA A 324 -5.53 0.35 13.77
N ASN A 325 -6.52 1.11 13.28
CA ASN A 325 -6.80 2.45 13.80
C ASN A 325 -7.20 2.42 15.28
N GLU A 326 -8.04 1.45 15.71
CA GLU A 326 -8.42 1.30 17.11
C GLU A 326 -7.22 0.86 17.98
N ILE A 327 -6.33 0.01 17.46
CA ILE A 327 -5.11 -0.41 18.17
C ILE A 327 -4.17 0.80 18.35
N ALA A 328 -3.96 1.60 17.31
CA ALA A 328 -3.10 2.78 17.39
C ALA A 328 -3.64 3.82 18.38
N ASP A 329 -4.96 4.02 18.45
CA ASP A 329 -5.62 4.89 19.40
C ASP A 329 -5.43 4.39 20.85
N ASP A 330 -5.67 3.11 21.11
CA ASP A 330 -5.46 2.50 22.42
C ASP A 330 -3.97 2.54 22.85
N ALA A 331 -3.05 2.28 21.93
CA ALA A 331 -1.61 2.35 22.17
C ALA A 331 -1.18 3.78 22.52
N LEU A 332 -1.65 4.77 21.76
CA LEU A 332 -1.38 6.18 22.03
C LEU A 332 -1.94 6.60 23.40
N GLN A 333 -3.13 6.12 23.76
CA GLN A 333 -3.74 6.37 25.06
C GLN A 333 -2.90 5.80 26.23
N ILE A 334 -2.34 4.58 26.07
CA ILE A 334 -1.46 3.96 27.07
C ILE A 334 -0.15 4.76 27.22
N LEU A 335 0.44 5.19 26.11
CA LEU A 335 1.67 6.01 26.08
C LEU A 335 1.43 7.44 26.59
N ALA A 336 0.20 7.91 26.58
CA ALA A 336 -0.21 9.25 27.07
C ALA A 336 0.66 10.37 26.48
N GLY A 337 1.14 11.32 27.29
CA GLY A 337 1.98 12.43 26.82
C GLY A 337 3.27 12.00 26.12
N THR A 338 3.87 10.87 26.50
CA THR A 338 5.03 10.30 25.80
C THR A 338 4.69 9.90 24.37
N GLY A 339 3.54 9.28 24.17
CA GLY A 339 3.06 8.91 22.84
C GLY A 339 2.71 10.12 21.97
N TYR A 340 2.11 11.15 22.59
CA TYR A 340 1.69 12.36 21.89
C TYR A 340 2.87 13.24 21.43
N CYS A 341 3.98 13.24 22.17
CA CYS A 341 5.13 14.13 21.95
C CYS A 341 6.25 13.43 21.14
N GLY A 342 6.00 13.10 19.89
CA GLY A 342 7.04 12.66 18.94
C GLY A 342 7.48 11.20 19.04
N HIS A 343 6.72 10.35 19.72
CA HIS A 343 6.91 8.89 19.67
C HIS A 343 6.41 8.32 18.34
N ARG A 344 7.06 7.26 17.82
CA ARG A 344 6.66 6.63 16.53
C ARG A 344 5.20 6.19 16.49
N VAL A 345 4.57 5.86 17.62
CA VAL A 345 3.16 5.54 17.69
C VAL A 345 2.27 6.69 17.24
N SER A 346 2.65 7.96 17.49
CA SER A 346 1.90 9.11 16.97
C SER A 346 1.98 9.25 15.46
N ARG A 347 3.13 8.90 14.85
CA ARG A 347 3.28 8.80 13.39
C ARG A 347 2.41 7.67 12.85
N ILE A 348 2.53 6.46 13.40
CA ILE A 348 1.74 5.29 13.03
C ILE A 348 0.22 5.57 13.12
N TYR A 349 -0.22 6.28 14.17
CA TYR A 349 -1.62 6.68 14.34
C TYR A 349 -2.11 7.54 13.17
N ARG A 350 -1.30 8.51 12.70
CA ARG A 350 -1.62 9.36 11.56
C ARG A 350 -1.57 8.58 10.24
N ASP A 351 -0.53 7.76 10.04
CA ASP A 351 -0.33 6.94 8.84
C ASP A 351 -1.45 5.91 8.66
N LEU A 352 -1.90 5.27 9.74
CA LEU A 352 -2.98 4.29 9.68
C LEU A 352 -4.33 4.87 9.26
N ARG A 353 -4.54 6.19 9.44
CA ARG A 353 -5.85 6.77 9.12
C ARG A 353 -6.22 6.64 7.64
N ILE A 354 -5.24 6.69 6.73
CA ILE A 354 -5.47 6.54 5.30
C ILE A 354 -5.96 5.13 4.92
N THR A 355 -5.57 4.10 5.67
CA THR A 355 -5.93 2.71 5.35
C THR A 355 -7.43 2.44 5.28
N ARG A 356 -8.26 3.28 5.89
CA ARG A 356 -9.73 3.22 5.78
C ARG A 356 -10.27 3.91 4.53
N ILE A 357 -9.42 4.60 3.75
CA ILE A 357 -9.79 5.45 2.60
C ILE A 357 -9.19 4.91 1.31
N SER A 358 -7.86 4.72 1.27
CA SER A 358 -7.11 4.23 0.09
C SER A 358 -7.50 2.80 -0.27
N GLY A 359 -7.17 2.34 -1.48
CA GLY A 359 -7.49 0.99 -1.95
C GLY A 359 -9.00 0.67 -1.98
N GLY A 360 -9.84 1.73 -1.98
CA GLY A 360 -11.30 1.68 -1.80
C GLY A 360 -11.73 1.75 -0.34
N THR A 361 -12.63 2.67 -0.03
CA THR A 361 -13.10 2.95 1.33
C THR A 361 -13.73 1.72 1.99
N GLY A 362 -13.81 1.70 3.35
CA GLY A 362 -14.48 0.64 4.10
C GLY A 362 -15.92 0.40 3.64
N GLU A 363 -16.61 1.47 3.24
CA GLU A 363 -17.97 1.40 2.71
C GLU A 363 -18.05 0.61 1.39
N ILE A 364 -17.10 0.83 0.47
CA ILE A 364 -17.07 0.06 -0.79
C ILE A 364 -16.64 -1.38 -0.56
N GLN A 365 -15.72 -1.65 0.40
CA GLN A 365 -15.39 -3.02 0.79
C GLN A 365 -16.62 -3.77 1.30
N THR A 366 -17.45 -3.11 2.12
CA THR A 366 -18.72 -3.66 2.59
C THR A 366 -19.64 -4.05 1.41
N VAL A 367 -19.82 -3.15 0.43
CA VAL A 367 -20.65 -3.41 -0.75
C VAL A 367 -20.11 -4.59 -1.56
N ILE A 368 -18.80 -4.65 -1.81
CA ILE A 368 -18.15 -5.72 -2.58
C ILE A 368 -18.32 -7.07 -1.88
N ALA A 369 -17.95 -7.15 -0.59
CA ALA A 369 -18.01 -8.39 0.19
C ALA A 369 -19.46 -8.89 0.32
N THR A 370 -20.38 -8.02 0.73
CA THR A 370 -21.79 -8.39 0.96
C THR A 370 -22.46 -8.89 -0.31
N LYS A 371 -22.17 -8.26 -1.48
CA LYS A 371 -22.68 -8.73 -2.77
C LYS A 371 -22.26 -10.17 -3.09
N GLN A 372 -21.02 -10.56 -2.77
CA GLN A 372 -20.54 -11.93 -2.98
C GLN A 372 -21.11 -12.90 -1.93
N ILE A 373 -21.17 -12.49 -0.66
CA ILE A 373 -21.71 -13.30 0.42
C ILE A 373 -23.16 -13.66 0.15
N LEU A 374 -24.00 -12.68 -0.19
CA LEU A 374 -25.45 -12.90 -0.44
C LEU A 374 -25.72 -13.79 -1.65
N LYS A 375 -24.82 -13.86 -2.64
CA LYS A 375 -24.96 -14.80 -3.76
C LYS A 375 -24.95 -16.26 -3.32
N LYS A 376 -24.29 -16.59 -2.21
CA LYS A 376 -24.18 -17.97 -1.68
C LYS A 376 -25.50 -18.49 -1.08
N TYR A 377 -26.45 -17.59 -0.80
CA TYR A 377 -27.74 -17.89 -0.15
C TYR A 377 -28.93 -17.71 -1.10
N ARG A 378 -28.69 -17.54 -2.40
CA ARG A 378 -29.67 -17.53 -3.48
C ARG A 378 -29.75 -18.90 -4.12
#